data_14825c33afb3cd0f3d550a5b1710554b
#
_entry.id   14825c33afb3cd0f3d550a5b1710554b
#
_cell.length_a   1.000
_cell.length_b   1.000
_cell.length_c   1.000
_cell.angle_alpha   90.00
_cell.angle_beta   90.00
_cell.angle_gamma   90.00
#
_symmetry.space_group_name_H-M   'P 1'
#
loop_
_entity.id
_entity.type
_entity.pdbx_description
1 polymer ?
#
loop_
_entity_poly.entity_id
_entity_poly.type
_entity_poly.pdbx_seq_one_letter_code
_entity_poly.pdbx_strand_id
1 'polypeptide(L)'
;DVETIIQAMRHPGSALVDMHSPCISFNKVNTFAWYKSRCREVSHDPHDWAAAMTVASTFGEEIPIGVLYREERPSKDAVLPQCREGALYRRPVDMESVRRRMLAYA
;
A
#
# COMPACT_ATOMS: atom_id res chain seq x y z
N ASP A 1 8.54 6.72 -9.39
CA ASP A 1 8.25 8.14 -9.25
C ASP A 1 8.10 8.50 -7.79
N VAL A 2 8.76 9.58 -7.36
CA VAL A 2 8.74 10.04 -5.95
C VAL A 2 7.33 10.44 -5.53
N GLU A 3 6.58 11.09 -6.41
CA GLU A 3 5.21 11.54 -6.12
C GLU A 3 4.28 10.36 -5.83
N THR A 4 4.37 9.27 -6.57
CA THR A 4 3.59 8.04 -6.33
C THR A 4 3.88 7.45 -4.94
N ILE A 5 5.15 7.45 -4.52
CA ILE A 5 5.54 7.00 -3.18
C ILE A 5 4.95 7.92 -2.10
N ILE A 6 5.03 9.24 -2.30
CA ILE A 6 4.45 10.23 -1.37
C ILE A 6 2.94 10.04 -1.25
N GLN A 7 2.23 9.81 -2.36
CA GLN A 7 0.79 9.54 -2.35
C GLN A 7 0.47 8.25 -1.57
N ALA A 8 1.24 7.18 -1.76
CA ALA A 8 1.09 5.95 -1.00
C ALA A 8 1.30 6.16 0.50
N MET A 9 2.31 6.93 0.90
CA MET A 9 2.58 7.26 2.31
C MET A 9 1.49 8.13 2.95
N ARG A 10 0.83 8.97 2.17
CA ARG A 10 -0.27 9.85 2.64
C ARG A 10 -1.63 9.17 2.63
N HIS A 11 -1.74 8.00 2.00
CA HIS A 11 -3.01 7.28 1.94
C HIS A 11 -3.45 6.82 3.34
N PRO A 12 -4.68 7.15 3.77
CA PRO A 12 -5.19 6.72 5.08
C PRO A 12 -5.56 5.23 5.05
N GLY A 13 -4.64 4.37 5.40
CA GLY A 13 -4.82 2.92 5.38
C GLY A 13 -3.60 2.18 4.85
N SER A 14 -3.83 1.03 4.25
CA SER A 14 -2.75 0.23 3.66
C SER A 14 -2.47 0.69 2.23
N ALA A 15 -1.20 0.81 1.88
CA ALA A 15 -0.77 1.06 0.52
C ALA A 15 0.29 0.04 0.12
N LEU A 16 0.25 -0.41 -1.13
CA LEU A 16 1.25 -1.28 -1.74
C LEU A 16 1.96 -0.50 -2.85
N VAL A 17 3.27 -0.43 -2.79
CA VAL A 17 4.10 0.14 -3.85
C VAL A 17 5.00 -0.95 -4.40
N ASP A 18 4.79 -1.32 -5.65
CA ASP A 18 5.68 -2.24 -6.37
C ASP A 18 6.71 -1.45 -7.17
N MET A 19 7.99 -1.72 -6.93
CA MET A 19 9.11 -1.03 -7.58
C MET A 19 9.93 -2.01 -8.42
N HIS A 20 9.85 -1.87 -9.74
CA HIS A 20 10.67 -2.66 -10.65
C HIS A 20 12.12 -2.15 -10.66
N SER A 21 13.03 -2.99 -10.19
CA SER A 21 14.46 -2.70 -10.18
C SER A 21 15.22 -3.73 -11.03
N PRO A 22 15.66 -3.37 -12.23
CA PRO A 22 16.40 -4.30 -13.09
C PRO A 22 17.78 -4.63 -12.51
N CYS A 23 18.08 -5.93 -12.40
CA CYS A 23 19.40 -6.40 -11.99
C CYS A 23 20.21 -6.81 -13.21
N ILE A 24 21.05 -5.94 -13.72
CA ILE A 24 21.88 -6.18 -14.93
C ILE A 24 22.96 -7.25 -14.76
N SER A 25 23.28 -7.62 -13.53
CA SER A 25 24.24 -8.70 -13.25
C SER A 25 23.68 -10.07 -13.59
N PHE A 26 22.43 -10.34 -13.23
CA PHE A 26 21.78 -11.64 -13.42
C PHE A 26 20.81 -11.66 -14.61
N ASN A 27 20.18 -10.54 -14.94
CA ASN A 27 19.19 -10.45 -16.02
C ASN A 27 19.72 -9.53 -17.14
N LYS A 28 20.05 -10.12 -18.27
CA LYS A 28 20.54 -9.40 -19.46
C LYS A 28 19.43 -9.00 -20.43
N VAL A 29 18.21 -9.50 -20.21
CA VAL A 29 17.02 -9.24 -21.06
C VAL A 29 16.27 -8.02 -20.56
N ASN A 30 15.82 -8.03 -19.31
CA ASN A 30 15.01 -6.96 -18.71
C ASN A 30 15.94 -5.88 -18.11
N THR A 31 16.63 -5.17 -18.99
CA THR A 31 17.57 -4.10 -18.64
C THR A 31 16.84 -2.78 -18.37
N PHE A 32 17.54 -1.75 -17.89
CA PHE A 32 16.98 -0.40 -17.75
C PHE A 32 16.38 0.13 -19.05
N ALA A 33 17.04 -0.12 -20.19
CA ALA A 33 16.54 0.28 -21.50
C ALA A 33 15.24 -0.44 -21.86
N TRP A 34 15.16 -1.73 -21.53
CA TRP A 34 13.96 -2.54 -21.73
C TRP A 34 12.75 -1.99 -20.95
N TYR A 35 12.92 -1.67 -19.66
CA TYR A 35 11.87 -1.04 -18.84
C TYR A 35 11.51 0.34 -19.39
N LYS A 36 12.51 1.18 -19.66
CA LYS A 36 12.29 2.54 -20.15
C LYS A 36 11.47 2.59 -21.44
N SER A 37 11.65 1.61 -22.32
CA SER A 37 10.87 1.55 -23.58
C SER A 37 9.43 1.09 -23.39
N ARG A 38 9.09 0.44 -22.27
CA ARG A 38 7.78 -0.18 -22.01
C ARG A 38 6.95 0.53 -20.96
N CYS A 39 7.57 1.28 -20.06
CA CYS A 39 6.82 2.03 -19.03
C CYS A 39 5.91 3.06 -19.67
N ARG A 40 4.64 3.05 -19.28
CA ARG A 40 3.61 4.00 -19.69
C ARG A 40 2.84 4.49 -18.48
N GLU A 41 2.67 5.79 -18.37
CA GLU A 41 1.81 6.36 -17.34
C GLU A 41 0.37 5.96 -17.58
N VAL A 42 -0.30 5.55 -16.48
CA VAL A 42 -1.71 5.18 -16.53
C VAL A 42 -2.60 6.42 -16.66
N SER A 43 -3.68 6.29 -17.43
CA SER A 43 -4.63 7.38 -17.70
C SER A 43 -6.08 7.03 -17.37
N HIS A 44 -6.32 5.88 -16.72
CA HIS A 44 -7.65 5.45 -16.29
C HIS A 44 -8.04 6.12 -14.96
N ASP A 45 -9.32 6.00 -14.59
CA ASP A 45 -9.77 6.39 -13.25
C ASP A 45 -9.26 5.35 -12.22
N PRO A 46 -8.41 5.75 -11.26
CA PRO A 46 -7.89 4.82 -10.25
C PRO A 46 -8.96 4.31 -9.27
N HIS A 47 -10.14 4.91 -9.23
CA HIS A 47 -11.26 4.44 -8.41
C HIS A 47 -12.12 3.37 -9.11
N ASP A 48 -11.93 3.17 -10.40
CA ASP A 48 -12.59 2.11 -11.15
C ASP A 48 -11.76 0.81 -11.09
N TRP A 49 -12.25 -0.15 -10.30
CA TRP A 49 -11.62 -1.46 -10.15
C TRP A 49 -11.48 -2.23 -11.48
N ALA A 50 -12.51 -2.19 -12.32
CA ALA A 50 -12.48 -2.93 -13.59
C ALA A 50 -11.47 -2.33 -14.56
N ALA A 51 -11.40 -0.99 -14.63
CA ALA A 51 -10.40 -0.29 -15.41
C ALA A 51 -8.98 -0.56 -14.90
N ALA A 52 -8.78 -0.53 -13.57
CA ALA A 52 -7.51 -0.84 -12.93
C ALA A 52 -7.02 -2.27 -13.25
N MET A 53 -7.91 -3.27 -13.16
CA MET A 53 -7.59 -4.65 -13.52
C MET A 53 -7.25 -4.82 -15.00
N THR A 54 -7.96 -4.12 -15.87
CA THR A 54 -7.68 -4.13 -17.31
C THR A 54 -6.29 -3.58 -17.59
N VAL A 55 -5.94 -2.44 -17.01
CA VAL A 55 -4.62 -1.81 -17.16
C VAL A 55 -3.52 -2.71 -16.57
N ALA A 56 -3.74 -3.29 -15.38
CA ALA A 56 -2.75 -4.19 -14.75
C ALA A 56 -2.48 -5.44 -15.61
N SER A 57 -3.45 -5.91 -16.39
CA SER A 57 -3.31 -7.09 -17.26
C SER A 57 -2.43 -6.85 -18.50
N THR A 58 -2.10 -5.61 -18.84
CA THR A 58 -1.21 -5.27 -19.95
C THR A 58 0.27 -5.52 -19.67
N PHE A 59 0.60 -5.87 -18.42
CA PHE A 59 1.97 -6.11 -18.00
C PHE A 59 2.69 -7.14 -18.89
N GLY A 60 3.80 -6.71 -19.48
CA GLY A 60 4.62 -7.53 -20.38
C GLY A 60 4.96 -6.78 -21.67
N GLU A 61 3.98 -6.43 -22.47
CA GLU A 61 4.17 -5.57 -23.65
C GLU A 61 4.31 -4.10 -23.25
N GLU A 62 3.42 -3.64 -22.36
CA GLU A 62 3.53 -2.36 -21.67
C GLU A 62 3.59 -2.59 -20.16
N ILE A 63 4.23 -1.68 -19.47
CA ILE A 63 4.35 -1.70 -18.01
C ILE A 63 3.64 -0.45 -17.49
N PRO A 64 2.46 -0.60 -16.92
CA PRO A 64 1.72 0.54 -16.37
C PRO A 64 2.45 1.08 -15.15
N ILE A 65 2.67 2.39 -15.11
CA ILE A 65 3.27 3.09 -13.97
C ILE A 65 2.36 4.20 -13.47
N GLY A 66 2.35 4.45 -12.17
CA GLY A 66 1.49 5.41 -11.51
C GLY A 66 0.55 4.74 -10.52
N VAL A 67 -0.55 5.39 -10.19
CA VAL A 67 -1.56 4.86 -9.26
C VAL A 67 -2.52 3.96 -10.03
N LEU A 68 -2.38 2.65 -9.87
CA LEU A 68 -3.24 1.67 -10.55
C LEU A 68 -4.63 1.60 -9.93
N TYR A 69 -4.72 1.52 -8.60
CA TYR A 69 -5.99 1.45 -7.90
C TYR A 69 -5.96 2.23 -6.59
N ARG A 70 -7.06 2.88 -6.27
CA ARG A 70 -7.25 3.62 -5.03
C ARG A 70 -8.68 3.47 -4.55
N GLU A 71 -8.83 3.07 -3.29
CA GLU A 71 -10.12 2.99 -2.63
C GLU A 71 -10.04 3.65 -1.26
N GLU A 72 -11.03 4.46 -0.93
CA GLU A 72 -11.16 5.04 0.39
C GLU A 72 -11.94 4.10 1.29
N ARG A 73 -11.27 3.54 2.28
CA ARG A 73 -11.88 2.72 3.34
C ARG A 73 -11.49 3.26 4.71
N PRO A 74 -12.31 3.02 5.73
CA PRO A 74 -11.90 3.35 7.09
C PRO A 74 -10.57 2.67 7.44
N SER A 75 -9.63 3.45 7.97
CA SER A 75 -8.35 2.88 8.43
C SER A 75 -8.58 1.92 9.60
N LYS A 76 -7.62 1.04 9.85
CA LYS A 76 -7.65 0.14 11.00
C LYS A 76 -7.89 0.90 12.31
N ASP A 77 -7.26 2.05 12.48
CA ASP A 77 -7.40 2.88 13.68
C ASP A 77 -8.80 3.46 13.84
N ALA A 78 -9.47 3.78 12.72
CA ALA A 78 -10.86 4.25 12.75
C ALA A 78 -11.86 3.13 13.12
N VAL A 79 -11.57 1.89 12.72
CA VAL A 79 -12.45 0.73 12.95
C VAL A 79 -12.28 0.18 14.37
N LEU A 80 -11.05 0.16 14.89
CA LEU A 80 -10.77 -0.42 16.20
C LEU A 80 -11.16 0.54 17.34
N PRO A 81 -12.12 0.15 18.22
CA PRO A 81 -12.55 1.02 19.32
C PRO A 81 -11.40 1.48 20.22
N GLN A 82 -10.42 0.63 20.44
CA GLN A 82 -9.24 0.93 21.27
C GLN A 82 -8.32 1.97 20.67
N CYS A 83 -8.40 2.25 19.35
CA CYS A 83 -7.57 3.24 18.68
C CYS A 83 -8.23 4.62 18.52
N ARG A 84 -9.55 4.73 18.82
CA ARG A 84 -10.35 5.96 18.62
C ARG A 84 -9.85 7.17 19.42
N GLU A 85 -9.23 6.96 20.55
CA GLU A 85 -8.73 8.03 21.42
C GLU A 85 -7.22 8.29 21.22
N GLY A 86 -6.69 7.89 20.08
CA GLY A 86 -5.27 8.05 19.72
C GLY A 86 -4.44 6.78 19.95
N ALA A 87 -3.14 6.91 19.73
CA ALA A 87 -2.21 5.80 19.75
C ALA A 87 -2.15 5.12 21.11
N LEU A 88 -2.24 3.78 21.15
CA LEU A 88 -2.29 2.99 22.38
C LEU A 88 -1.10 3.25 23.31
N TYR A 89 0.10 3.46 22.76
CA TYR A 89 1.30 3.72 23.57
C TYR A 89 1.28 5.04 24.36
N ARG A 90 0.38 5.97 24.01
CA ARG A 90 0.20 7.25 24.70
C ARG A 90 -0.82 7.18 25.83
N ARG A 91 -1.53 6.07 25.98
CA ARG A 91 -2.55 5.92 27.00
C ARG A 91 -1.92 5.45 28.32
N PRO A 92 -2.38 5.96 29.46
CA PRO A 92 -1.98 5.41 30.73
C PRO A 92 -2.44 3.96 30.84
N VAL A 93 -1.58 3.09 31.34
CA VAL A 93 -1.90 1.67 31.55
C VAL A 93 -2.73 1.54 32.83
N ASP A 94 -3.96 1.03 32.70
CA ASP A 94 -4.77 0.61 33.85
C ASP A 94 -4.31 -0.77 34.34
N MET A 95 -3.37 -0.78 35.27
CA MET A 95 -2.79 -2.00 35.85
C MET A 95 -3.83 -2.84 36.60
N GLU A 96 -4.85 -2.23 37.16
CA GLU A 96 -5.95 -2.94 37.85
C GLU A 96 -6.76 -3.78 36.84
N SER A 97 -7.09 -3.19 35.68
CA SER A 97 -7.76 -3.91 34.59
C SER A 97 -6.91 -5.05 34.03
N VAL A 98 -5.60 -4.84 33.88
CA VAL A 98 -4.67 -5.88 33.44
C VAL A 98 -4.66 -7.04 34.43
N ARG A 99 -4.52 -6.77 35.72
CA ARG A 99 -4.52 -7.78 36.77
C ARG A 99 -5.80 -8.60 36.82
N ARG A 100 -6.98 -7.93 36.74
CA ARG A 100 -8.28 -8.63 36.67
C ARG A 100 -8.36 -9.59 35.51
N ARG A 101 -7.91 -9.19 34.33
CA ARG A 101 -7.92 -10.04 33.15
C ARG A 101 -6.97 -11.23 33.29
N MET A 102 -5.78 -11.02 33.81
CA MET A 102 -4.84 -12.13 34.08
C MET A 102 -5.42 -13.18 35.02
N LEU A 103 -6.08 -12.75 36.11
CA LEU A 103 -6.71 -13.64 37.06
C LEU A 103 -7.93 -14.38 36.50
N ALA A 104 -8.59 -13.85 35.49
CA ALA A 104 -9.71 -14.52 34.83
C ALA A 104 -9.30 -15.68 33.91
N TYR A 105 -8.00 -15.78 33.58
CA TYR A 105 -7.43 -16.86 32.76
C TYR A 105 -6.54 -17.82 33.54
N ALA A 106 -6.38 -17.64 34.84
CA ALA A 106 -5.66 -18.51 35.74
C ALA A 106 -6.61 -19.54 36.37
#